data_133235edeed9ea5017aecba505758e1a
#
_entry.id   133235edeed9ea5017aecba505758e1a
#
_cell.length_a   1.000
_cell.length_b   1.000
_cell.length_c   1.000
_cell.angle_alpha   90.00
_cell.angle_beta   90.00
_cell.angle_gamma   90.00
#
_symmetry.space_group_name_H-M   'P 1'
#
loop_
_entity.id
_entity.type
_entity.pdbx_description
1 polymer ?
#
loop_
_entity_poly.entity_id
_entity_poly.type
_entity_poly.pdbx_seq_one_letter_code
_entity_poly.pdbx_strand_id
1 'polypeptide(L)'
;KFLLYIKSEGCSVCEADFPKVKEITDKNNYTSYYIQADEMAEAVGQLNLYTVPVVILFYNGKEIHRQARIIDFSELDYRIKQTL
;
A
#
# COMPACT_ATOMS: atom_id res chain seq x y z
N LYS A 1 12.35 2.54 -5.59
CA LYS A 1 11.57 1.92 -4.52
C LYS A 1 10.39 2.79 -4.12
N PHE A 2 9.24 2.18 -3.91
CA PHE A 2 8.04 2.93 -3.55
C PHE A 2 6.98 2.00 -2.95
N LEU A 3 6.00 2.62 -2.30
CA LEU A 3 4.84 1.94 -1.74
C LEU A 3 3.59 2.32 -2.55
N LEU A 4 2.77 1.33 -2.87
CA LEU A 4 1.42 1.56 -3.39
C LEU A 4 0.41 1.27 -2.30
N TYR A 5 -0.52 2.19 -2.10
CA TYR A 5 -1.67 1.98 -1.21
C TYR A 5 -2.93 1.99 -2.06
N ILE A 6 -3.66 0.89 -2.04
CA ILE A 6 -4.86 0.72 -2.85
C ILE A 6 -6.08 0.73 -1.95
N LYS A 7 -7.03 1.59 -2.28
CA LYS A 7 -8.28 1.73 -1.55
C LYS A 7 -9.46 1.76 -2.53
N SER A 8 -10.67 1.77 -2.00
CA SER A 8 -11.87 1.98 -2.80
C SER A 8 -12.81 2.93 -2.08
N GLU A 9 -13.77 3.47 -2.82
CA GLU A 9 -14.79 4.35 -2.27
C GLU A 9 -15.65 3.56 -1.27
N GLY A 10 -15.98 4.20 -0.15
CA GLY A 10 -16.82 3.57 0.88
C GLY A 10 -16.11 2.55 1.76
N CYS A 11 -14.80 2.41 1.63
CA CYS A 11 -14.01 1.51 2.47
C CYS A 11 -13.60 2.21 3.76
N SER A 12 -14.31 1.97 4.86
CA SER A 12 -14.02 2.61 6.14
C SER A 12 -12.66 2.21 6.70
N VAL A 13 -12.25 0.96 6.53
CA VAL A 13 -10.93 0.49 6.96
C VAL A 13 -9.83 1.18 6.17
N CYS A 14 -10.03 1.36 4.87
CA CYS A 14 -9.07 2.09 4.03
C CYS A 14 -8.86 3.51 4.52
N GLU A 15 -9.95 4.19 4.90
CA GLU A 15 -9.87 5.57 5.40
C GLU A 15 -9.20 5.63 6.77
N ALA A 16 -9.46 4.63 7.62
CA ALA A 16 -8.84 4.57 8.95
C ALA A 16 -7.33 4.28 8.86
N ASP A 17 -6.93 3.43 7.92
CA ASP A 17 -5.52 3.02 7.78
C ASP A 17 -4.68 4.03 7.01
N PHE A 18 -5.30 4.85 6.17
CA PHE A 18 -4.58 5.82 5.33
C PHE A 18 -3.61 6.72 6.10
N PRO A 19 -4.04 7.41 7.19
CA PRO A 19 -3.11 8.26 7.94
C PRO A 19 -1.94 7.49 8.54
N LYS A 20 -2.16 6.25 8.92
CA LYS A 20 -1.09 5.41 9.50
C LYS A 20 -0.05 5.03 8.47
N VAL A 21 -0.49 4.66 7.26
CA VAL A 21 0.41 4.36 6.14
C VAL A 21 1.19 5.62 5.77
N LYS A 22 0.51 6.76 5.69
CA LYS A 22 1.14 8.03 5.37
C LYS A 22 2.21 8.41 6.40
N GLU A 23 1.92 8.23 7.68
CA GLU A 23 2.89 8.50 8.75
C GLU A 23 4.15 7.65 8.58
N ILE A 24 3.99 6.36 8.30
CA ILE A 24 5.12 5.45 8.12
C ILE A 24 5.97 5.85 6.93
N THR A 25 5.35 6.17 5.79
CA THR A 25 6.11 6.58 4.61
C THR A 25 6.78 7.94 4.81
N ASP A 26 6.10 8.88 5.48
CA ASP A 26 6.67 10.21 5.74
C ASP A 26 7.88 10.12 6.65
N LYS A 27 7.80 9.36 7.74
CA LYS A 27 8.91 9.28 8.69
C LYS A 27 10.13 8.55 8.12
N ASN A 28 9.92 7.69 7.12
CA ASN A 28 11.01 6.99 6.44
C ASN A 28 11.45 7.70 5.15
N ASN A 29 10.87 8.86 4.85
CA ASN A 29 11.11 9.62 3.64
C ASN A 29 10.94 8.74 2.40
N TYR A 30 9.86 7.96 2.38
CA TYR A 30 9.60 6.93 1.38
C TYR A 30 8.59 7.42 0.35
N THR A 31 8.87 7.17 -0.92
CA THR A 31 7.94 7.52 -2.00
C THR A 31 6.70 6.65 -1.91
N SER A 32 5.52 7.25 -2.01
CA SER A 32 4.27 6.51 -1.96
C SER A 32 3.28 7.03 -3.00
N TYR A 33 2.44 6.12 -3.50
CA TYR A 33 1.37 6.43 -4.44
C TYR A 33 0.08 5.81 -3.91
N TYR A 34 -1.03 6.49 -4.18
CA TYR A 34 -2.36 6.10 -3.70
C TYR A 34 -3.26 5.87 -4.90
N ILE A 35 -3.90 4.69 -4.95
CA ILE A 35 -4.75 4.28 -6.06
C ILE A 35 -6.15 3.99 -5.55
N GLN A 36 -7.15 4.53 -6.26
CA GLN A 36 -8.55 4.19 -6.02
C GLN A 36 -8.92 3.04 -6.96
N ALA A 37 -9.13 1.84 -6.41
CA ALA A 37 -9.33 0.64 -7.20
C ALA A 37 -10.54 0.72 -8.14
N ASP A 38 -11.64 1.32 -7.68
CA ASP A 38 -12.85 1.44 -8.46
C ASP A 38 -12.73 2.42 -9.64
N GLU A 39 -11.67 3.22 -9.68
CA GLU A 39 -11.38 4.12 -10.80
C GLU A 39 -10.29 3.56 -11.73
N MET A 40 -9.67 2.44 -11.37
CA MET A 40 -8.53 1.90 -12.12
C MET A 40 -8.66 0.38 -12.29
N ALA A 41 -9.71 -0.03 -12.99
CA ALA A 41 -10.03 -1.45 -13.19
C ALA A 41 -8.87 -2.24 -13.82
N GLU A 42 -8.13 -1.62 -14.72
CA GLU A 42 -6.99 -2.28 -15.35
C GLU A 42 -5.89 -2.60 -14.34
N ALA A 43 -5.59 -1.66 -13.44
CA ALA A 43 -4.60 -1.88 -12.38
C ALA A 43 -5.06 -3.01 -11.45
N VAL A 44 -6.35 -3.07 -11.15
CA VAL A 44 -6.93 -4.14 -10.32
C VAL A 44 -6.62 -5.50 -10.93
N GLY A 45 -6.85 -5.67 -12.22
CA GLY A 45 -6.56 -6.92 -12.92
C GLY A 45 -5.08 -7.25 -12.97
N GLN A 46 -4.25 -6.27 -13.31
CA GLN A 46 -2.81 -6.48 -13.46
C GLN A 46 -2.11 -6.78 -12.13
N LEU A 47 -2.58 -6.18 -11.05
CA LEU A 47 -1.98 -6.36 -9.72
C LEU A 47 -2.63 -7.48 -8.92
N ASN A 48 -3.62 -8.16 -9.48
CA ASN A 48 -4.36 -9.23 -8.79
C ASN A 48 -4.95 -8.75 -7.46
N LEU A 49 -5.70 -7.64 -7.51
CA LEU A 49 -6.31 -7.05 -6.32
C LEU A 49 -7.71 -7.61 -6.13
N TYR A 50 -7.93 -8.36 -5.06
CA TYR A 50 -9.21 -8.99 -4.76
C TYR A 50 -9.93 -8.38 -3.56
N THR A 51 -9.26 -7.50 -2.84
CA THR A 51 -9.80 -6.84 -1.64
C THR A 51 -9.08 -5.51 -1.42
N VAL A 52 -9.60 -4.70 -0.52
CA VAL A 52 -8.98 -3.45 -0.08
C VAL A 52 -9.07 -3.36 1.44
N PRO A 53 -8.16 -2.65 2.11
CA PRO A 53 -6.98 -2.00 1.56
C PRO A 53 -5.88 -2.99 1.19
N VAL A 54 -4.99 -2.57 0.30
CA VAL A 54 -3.79 -3.34 -0.04
C VAL A 54 -2.59 -2.39 -0.01
N VAL A 55 -1.50 -2.82 0.62
CA VAL A 55 -0.21 -2.13 0.52
C VAL A 55 0.76 -3.03 -0.20
N ILE A 56 1.50 -2.48 -1.14
CA ILE A 56 2.50 -3.22 -1.90
C ILE A 56 3.80 -2.42 -1.91
N LEU A 57 4.90 -3.07 -1.57
CA LEU A 57 6.23 -2.48 -1.68
C LEU A 57 6.91 -2.97 -2.94
N PHE A 58 7.47 -2.04 -3.70
CA PHE A 58 8.26 -2.32 -4.90
C PHE A 58 9.70 -1.89 -4.70
N TYR A 59 10.62 -2.73 -5.15
CA TYR A 59 12.05 -2.45 -5.11
C TYR A 59 12.67 -2.91 -6.43
N ASN A 60 13.31 -1.98 -7.15
CA ASN A 60 13.91 -2.25 -8.45
C ASN A 60 12.90 -2.88 -9.44
N GLY A 61 11.66 -2.38 -9.42
CA GLY A 61 10.61 -2.84 -10.33
C GLY A 61 9.95 -4.16 -9.95
N LYS A 62 10.29 -4.72 -8.78
CA LYS A 62 9.72 -5.99 -8.32
C LYS A 62 8.94 -5.80 -7.04
N GLU A 63 7.82 -6.50 -6.95
CA GLU A 63 7.05 -6.55 -5.71
C GLU A 63 7.82 -7.38 -4.68
N ILE A 64 8.10 -6.79 -3.51
CA ILE A 64 8.86 -7.48 -2.46
C ILE A 64 8.04 -7.76 -1.21
N HIS A 65 6.88 -7.11 -1.06
CA HIS A 65 6.02 -7.29 0.11
C HIS A 65 4.61 -6.83 -0.23
N ARG A 66 3.62 -7.55 0.28
CA ARG A 66 2.21 -7.21 0.09
C ARG A 66 1.42 -7.59 1.32
N GLN A 67 0.52 -6.70 1.74
CA GLN A 67 -0.47 -7.00 2.78
C GLN A 67 -1.84 -6.58 2.27
N ALA A 68 -2.86 -7.36 2.59
CA ALA A 68 -4.22 -7.13 2.15
C ALA A 68 -5.21 -7.23 3.31
N ARG A 69 -6.21 -6.36 3.33
CA ARG A 69 -7.31 -6.26 4.28
C ARG A 69 -6.87 -5.79 5.66
N ILE A 70 -6.09 -6.57 6.36
CA ILE A 70 -5.60 -6.24 7.70
C ILE A 70 -4.13 -5.92 7.58
N ILE A 71 -3.79 -4.66 7.83
CA ILE A 71 -2.42 -4.18 7.66
C ILE A 71 -1.70 -4.23 9.00
N ASP A 72 -0.58 -4.94 9.02
CA ASP A 72 0.34 -4.95 10.15
C ASP A 72 1.34 -3.83 9.94
N PHE A 73 1.15 -2.72 10.65
CA PHE A 73 1.96 -1.51 10.45
C PHE A 73 3.40 -1.69 10.93
N SER A 74 3.63 -2.51 11.96
CA SER A 74 4.99 -2.81 12.43
C SER A 74 5.77 -3.58 11.37
N GLU A 75 5.13 -4.57 10.76
CA GLU A 75 5.74 -5.34 9.67
C GLU A 75 6.01 -4.45 8.46
N LEU A 76 5.07 -3.57 8.13
CA LEU A 76 5.24 -2.64 7.01
C LEU A 76 6.44 -1.75 7.23
N ASP A 77 6.55 -1.14 8.41
CA ASP A 77 7.68 -0.27 8.76
C ASP A 77 9.00 -1.04 8.68
N TYR A 78 9.02 -2.25 9.20
CA TYR A 78 10.20 -3.12 9.16
C TYR A 78 10.64 -3.41 7.72
N ARG A 79 9.68 -3.76 6.86
CA ARG A 79 9.97 -4.05 5.45
C ARG A 79 10.48 -2.82 4.70
N ILE A 80 9.91 -1.67 4.97
CA ILE A 80 10.38 -0.41 4.38
C ILE A 80 11.83 -0.17 4.78
N LYS A 81 12.15 -0.33 6.05
CA LYS A 81 13.51 -0.10 6.56
C LYS A 81 14.52 -1.05 5.94
N GLN A 82 14.12 -2.24 5.55
CA GLN A 82 15.02 -3.18 4.86
C GLN A 82 15.45 -2.69 3.48
N THR A 83 14.71 -1.74 2.88
CA THR A 83 15.02 -1.21 1.56
C THR A 83 15.84 0.10 1.61
N LEU A 84 16.05 0.64 2.78
CA LEU A 84 16.75 1.93 2.95
C LEU A 84 18.26 1.79 2.90
#